data_aa09c57d3d0849b1f27de4892cf3f9c8
#
_entry.id   aa09c57d3d0849b1f27de4892cf3f9c8
#
_cell.length_a   1.000
_cell.length_b   1.000
_cell.length_c   1.000
_cell.angle_alpha   90.00
_cell.angle_beta   90.00
_cell.angle_gamma   90.00
#
_symmetry.space_group_name_H-M   'P 1'
#
loop_
_entity.id
_entity.type
_entity.pdbx_description
1 polymer ?
#
loop_
_entity_poly.entity_id
_entity_poly.type
_entity_poly.pdbx_seq_one_letter_code
_entity_poly.pdbx_strand_id
1 'polypeptide(L)'
;MARGLASALKTYLANQSQVKVGLVEIETSTGTVYYTDASFDITYNSNTYSAQGNFLSVTEVEENAELVITNCILAISALDTANITKFATSANVNKTVIIRIAYLDPTNNSIVGTPIITFKGKITGYTVTDARNTATIGLEIASSFANFEKTNGRRTNEGSFQREHPSDKSMEFSHQTIQDILWGRT
;
A
#
# COMPACT_ATOMS: atom_id res chain seq x y z
N MET A 1 -16.33 -1.53 -14.68
CA MET A 1 -16.35 -2.97 -14.26
C MET A 1 -17.37 -3.14 -13.14
N ALA A 2 -18.23 -4.17 -13.22
CA ALA A 2 -19.12 -4.48 -12.12
C ALA A 2 -18.27 -5.11 -10.99
N ARG A 3 -17.91 -4.33 -9.97
CA ARG A 3 -17.32 -4.86 -8.75
C ARG A 3 -18.34 -5.82 -8.14
N GLY A 4 -17.94 -7.03 -7.74
CA GLY A 4 -18.80 -8.05 -7.14
C GLY A 4 -19.34 -7.62 -5.78
N LEU A 5 -20.18 -6.58 -5.75
CA LEU A 5 -20.77 -6.04 -4.51
C LEU A 5 -21.80 -7.02 -3.93
N ALA A 6 -21.78 -7.17 -2.60
CA ALA A 6 -22.78 -7.92 -1.88
C ALA A 6 -24.18 -7.32 -2.13
N SER A 7 -25.22 -8.18 -2.18
CA SER A 7 -26.59 -7.73 -2.47
C SER A 7 -27.12 -6.72 -1.45
N ALA A 8 -26.80 -6.86 -0.18
CA ALA A 8 -27.14 -5.90 0.86
C ALA A 8 -26.58 -4.50 0.57
N LEU A 9 -25.33 -4.41 0.12
CA LEU A 9 -24.71 -3.14 -0.24
C LEU A 9 -25.36 -2.53 -1.50
N LYS A 10 -25.71 -3.36 -2.51
CA LYS A 10 -26.43 -2.88 -3.70
C LYS A 10 -27.76 -2.26 -3.35
N THR A 11 -28.52 -2.90 -2.47
CA THR A 11 -29.81 -2.38 -1.97
C THR A 11 -29.62 -1.08 -1.21
N TYR A 12 -28.60 -1.00 -0.36
CA TYR A 12 -28.30 0.21 0.41
C TYR A 12 -27.90 1.38 -0.51
N LEU A 13 -27.07 1.13 -1.53
CA LEU A 13 -26.63 2.15 -2.49
C LEU A 13 -27.75 2.70 -3.39
N ALA A 14 -28.90 2.00 -3.46
CA ALA A 14 -30.08 2.49 -4.15
C ALA A 14 -30.86 3.55 -3.32
N ASN A 15 -30.55 3.72 -2.03
CA ASN A 15 -31.19 4.71 -1.18
C ASN A 15 -30.69 6.12 -1.51
N GLN A 16 -31.54 7.14 -1.27
CA GLN A 16 -31.19 8.54 -1.52
C GLN A 16 -30.18 9.12 -0.50
N SER A 17 -30.13 8.55 0.70
CA SER A 17 -29.21 8.97 1.77
C SER A 17 -28.24 7.85 2.09
N GLN A 18 -26.95 8.14 2.07
CA GLN A 18 -25.89 7.18 2.31
C GLN A 18 -24.85 7.78 3.26
N VAL A 19 -24.47 7.03 4.29
CA VAL A 19 -23.38 7.40 5.18
C VAL A 19 -22.14 6.64 4.73
N LYS A 20 -21.12 7.36 4.24
CA LYS A 20 -19.87 6.83 3.72
C LYS A 20 -18.75 7.21 4.69
N VAL A 21 -17.91 6.25 5.04
CA VAL A 21 -16.72 6.44 5.89
C VAL A 21 -15.50 5.77 5.29
N GLY A 22 -14.34 6.39 5.50
CA GLY A 22 -13.05 5.84 5.15
C GLY A 22 -12.49 4.96 6.28
N LEU A 23 -11.92 3.82 5.91
CA LEU A 23 -11.18 2.95 6.81
C LEU A 23 -9.77 2.78 6.25
N VAL A 24 -8.77 3.12 7.05
CA VAL A 24 -7.37 3.06 6.66
C VAL A 24 -6.62 2.10 7.58
N GLU A 25 -5.93 1.17 6.97
CA GLU A 25 -5.08 0.18 7.62
C GLU A 25 -3.63 0.42 7.17
N ILE A 26 -2.75 0.69 8.13
CA ILE A 26 -1.34 1.00 7.86
C ILE A 26 -0.48 0.01 8.62
N GLU A 27 0.24 -0.82 7.89
CA GLU A 27 1.29 -1.64 8.48
C GLU A 27 2.50 -0.74 8.77
N THR A 28 3.00 -0.79 10.01
CA THR A 28 4.21 -0.08 10.43
C THR A 28 5.26 -1.08 10.95
N SER A 29 6.46 -0.61 11.20
CA SER A 29 7.53 -1.43 11.79
C SER A 29 7.21 -1.95 13.19
N THR A 30 6.28 -1.27 13.91
CA THR A 30 5.87 -1.61 15.26
C THR A 30 4.54 -2.35 15.36
N GLY A 31 3.85 -2.56 14.25
CA GLY A 31 2.54 -3.23 14.17
C GLY A 31 1.60 -2.53 13.21
N THR A 32 0.39 -3.02 13.08
CA THR A 32 -0.64 -2.42 12.20
C THR A 32 -1.50 -1.44 12.98
N VAL A 33 -1.74 -0.28 12.40
CA VAL A 33 -2.64 0.75 12.93
C VAL A 33 -3.86 0.91 12.05
N TYR A 34 -4.98 1.24 12.67
CA TYR A 34 -6.29 1.33 12.04
C TYR A 34 -6.90 2.70 12.34
N TYR A 35 -7.21 3.47 11.30
CA TYR A 35 -7.80 4.81 11.42
C TYR A 35 -9.07 4.91 10.58
N THR A 36 -9.98 5.78 11.03
CA THR A 36 -11.19 6.14 10.29
C THR A 36 -11.39 7.66 10.29
N ASP A 37 -12.10 8.15 9.29
CA ASP A 37 -12.58 9.53 9.19
C ASP A 37 -13.96 9.75 9.85
N ALA A 38 -14.53 8.67 10.40
CA ALA A 38 -15.76 8.76 11.17
C ALA A 38 -15.57 9.54 12.49
N SER A 39 -16.65 10.03 13.06
CA SER A 39 -16.64 10.69 14.38
C SER A 39 -16.63 9.75 15.57
N PHE A 40 -16.63 8.43 15.33
CA PHE A 40 -16.63 7.37 16.34
C PHE A 40 -15.84 6.16 15.85
N ASP A 41 -15.38 5.35 16.81
CA ASP A 41 -14.61 4.15 16.51
C ASP A 41 -15.47 3.10 15.79
N ILE A 42 -14.90 2.49 14.75
CA ILE A 42 -15.59 1.47 13.96
C ILE A 42 -14.84 0.16 14.09
N THR A 43 -15.57 -0.92 14.40
CA THR A 43 -15.01 -2.26 14.44
C THR A 43 -15.30 -3.00 13.13
N TYR A 44 -14.25 -3.47 12.47
CA TYR A 44 -14.34 -4.32 11.29
C TYR A 44 -13.30 -5.44 11.35
N ASN A 45 -13.74 -6.67 11.10
CA ASN A 45 -12.87 -7.86 11.09
C ASN A 45 -12.02 -8.00 12.37
N SER A 46 -12.65 -7.80 13.54
CA SER A 46 -12.01 -7.84 14.88
C SER A 46 -10.97 -6.74 15.14
N ASN A 47 -10.82 -5.78 14.24
CA ASN A 47 -9.94 -4.63 14.42
C ASN A 47 -10.78 -3.37 14.67
N THR A 48 -10.35 -2.55 15.62
CA THR A 48 -10.98 -1.27 15.92
C THR A 48 -10.27 -0.15 15.17
N TYR A 49 -10.98 0.51 14.27
CA TYR A 49 -10.52 1.69 13.56
C TYR A 49 -10.80 2.92 14.42
N SER A 50 -9.74 3.59 14.82
CA SER A 50 -9.80 4.72 15.74
C SER A 50 -10.18 6.01 15.04
N ALA A 51 -11.13 6.74 15.64
CA ALA A 51 -11.66 8.01 15.18
C ALA A 51 -10.96 9.24 15.79
N GLN A 52 -9.73 9.11 16.30
CA GLN A 52 -9.03 10.14 17.10
C GLN A 52 -8.54 11.35 16.30
N GLY A 53 -9.02 11.59 15.08
CA GLY A 53 -8.59 12.73 14.25
C GLY A 53 -7.15 12.63 13.74
N ASN A 54 -6.51 11.47 13.89
CA ASN A 54 -5.16 11.25 13.39
C ASN A 54 -5.11 11.12 11.88
N PHE A 55 -6.18 10.63 11.28
CA PHE A 55 -6.35 10.56 9.83
C PHE A 55 -6.99 11.87 9.33
N LEU A 56 -6.31 12.59 8.45
CA LEU A 56 -6.77 13.88 7.94
C LEU A 56 -7.40 13.76 6.56
N SER A 57 -6.71 13.15 5.62
CA SER A 57 -7.20 13.01 4.25
C SER A 57 -6.41 11.99 3.43
N VAL A 58 -7.01 11.59 2.32
CA VAL A 58 -6.37 10.82 1.24
C VAL A 58 -6.50 11.64 -0.03
N THR A 59 -5.43 11.72 -0.81
CA THR A 59 -5.55 12.29 -2.16
C THR A 59 -6.46 11.43 -3.02
N GLU A 60 -7.13 12.06 -3.98
CA GLU A 60 -7.99 11.37 -4.92
C GLU A 60 -7.22 10.25 -5.64
N VAL A 61 -7.81 9.08 -5.71
CA VAL A 61 -7.24 7.92 -6.39
C VAL A 61 -7.91 7.79 -7.74
N GLU A 62 -7.16 8.05 -8.81
CA GLU A 62 -7.63 7.88 -10.18
C GLU A 62 -7.46 6.41 -10.62
N GLU A 63 -8.52 5.84 -11.19
CA GLU A 63 -8.48 4.52 -11.82
C GLU A 63 -8.41 4.69 -13.34
N ASN A 64 -7.27 4.34 -13.92
CA ASN A 64 -7.07 4.35 -15.36
C ASN A 64 -7.15 2.92 -15.92
N ALA A 65 -7.53 2.79 -17.19
CA ALA A 65 -7.51 1.51 -17.92
C ALA A 65 -6.08 1.08 -18.30
N GLU A 66 -5.14 2.01 -18.22
CA GLU A 66 -3.73 1.77 -18.51
C GLU A 66 -3.00 1.23 -17.26
N LEU A 67 -1.95 0.43 -17.48
CA LEU A 67 -1.07 -0.06 -16.41
C LEU A 67 -0.12 1.06 -15.97
N VAL A 68 -0.66 2.04 -15.26
CA VAL A 68 0.10 3.17 -14.71
C VAL A 68 0.29 2.97 -13.22
N ILE A 69 1.46 3.38 -12.72
CA ILE A 69 1.70 3.44 -11.27
C ILE A 69 0.88 4.59 -10.72
N THR A 70 -0.15 4.25 -9.94
CA THR A 70 -0.94 5.23 -9.22
C THR A 70 -0.30 5.51 -7.87
N ASN A 71 -0.03 6.76 -7.60
CA ASN A 71 0.45 7.24 -6.31
C ASN A 71 -0.70 7.88 -5.53
N CYS A 72 -0.66 7.69 -4.22
CA CYS A 72 -1.62 8.26 -3.29
C CYS A 72 -0.85 8.83 -2.10
N ILE A 73 -1.27 9.99 -1.61
CA ILE A 73 -0.72 10.58 -0.38
C ILE A 73 -1.77 10.48 0.71
N LEU A 74 -1.38 9.88 1.81
CA LEU A 74 -2.18 9.76 3.02
C LEU A 74 -1.68 10.78 4.03
N ALA A 75 -2.51 11.77 4.37
CA ALA A 75 -2.18 12.79 5.35
C ALA A 75 -2.61 12.34 6.76
N ILE A 76 -1.66 12.33 7.67
CA ILE A 76 -1.83 11.98 9.08
C ILE A 76 -1.46 13.19 9.93
N SER A 77 -2.15 13.40 11.06
CA SER A 77 -1.84 14.47 12.00
C SER A 77 -0.47 14.25 12.65
N ALA A 78 0.38 15.26 12.64
CA ALA A 78 1.67 15.30 13.32
C ALA A 78 1.63 16.10 14.64
N LEU A 79 0.44 16.43 15.14
CA LEU A 79 0.28 17.15 16.42
C LEU A 79 0.76 16.33 17.61
N ASP A 80 0.65 15.00 17.52
CA ASP A 80 1.18 14.09 18.52
C ASP A 80 2.58 13.61 18.10
N THR A 81 3.56 13.81 18.96
CA THR A 81 4.94 13.34 18.75
C THR A 81 5.02 11.82 18.60
N ALA A 82 4.09 11.07 19.19
CA ALA A 82 3.97 9.63 18.99
C ALA A 82 3.69 9.27 17.54
N ASN A 83 2.88 10.05 16.84
CA ASN A 83 2.63 9.85 15.41
C ASN A 83 3.89 10.12 14.57
N ILE A 84 4.63 11.18 14.90
CA ILE A 84 5.90 11.49 14.20
C ILE A 84 6.86 10.31 14.35
N THR A 85 7.08 9.83 15.57
CA THR A 85 7.98 8.71 15.84
C THR A 85 7.52 7.43 15.12
N LYS A 86 6.22 7.19 15.05
CA LYS A 86 5.64 6.00 14.43
C LYS A 86 5.72 6.01 12.91
N PHE A 87 5.43 7.15 12.26
CA PHE A 87 5.27 7.24 10.81
C PHE A 87 6.47 7.83 10.08
N ALA A 88 7.16 8.81 10.67
CA ALA A 88 8.31 9.48 10.06
C ALA A 88 9.60 8.66 10.21
N THR A 89 9.58 7.42 9.73
CA THR A 89 10.73 6.52 9.78
C THR A 89 10.89 5.72 8.49
N SER A 90 12.12 5.57 8.03
CA SER A 90 12.45 4.74 6.86
C SER A 90 12.12 3.25 7.05
N ALA A 91 11.97 2.78 8.29
CA ALA A 91 11.58 1.41 8.60
C ALA A 91 10.15 1.07 8.11
N ASN A 92 9.33 2.06 7.82
CA ASN A 92 7.99 1.89 7.26
C ASN A 92 7.99 1.80 5.72
N VAL A 93 9.09 2.07 5.05
CA VAL A 93 9.18 1.93 3.60
C VAL A 93 8.94 0.47 3.21
N ASN A 94 8.17 0.26 2.15
CA ASN A 94 7.72 -1.04 1.65
C ASN A 94 6.66 -1.75 2.51
N LYS A 95 6.14 -1.11 3.57
CA LYS A 95 5.01 -1.61 4.36
C LYS A 95 3.69 -1.39 3.62
N THR A 96 2.70 -2.22 3.93
CA THR A 96 1.42 -2.24 3.23
C THR A 96 0.46 -1.20 3.80
N VAL A 97 -0.26 -0.52 2.92
CA VAL A 97 -1.40 0.34 3.27
C VAL A 97 -2.62 -0.12 2.50
N ILE A 98 -3.76 -0.21 3.17
CA ILE A 98 -5.04 -0.56 2.57
C ILE A 98 -6.05 0.50 2.95
N ILE A 99 -6.69 1.10 1.93
CA ILE A 99 -7.73 2.09 2.09
C ILE A 99 -9.05 1.47 1.63
N ARG A 100 -10.06 1.54 2.50
CA ARG A 100 -11.40 1.01 2.23
C ARG A 100 -12.45 2.09 2.43
N ILE A 101 -13.54 1.94 1.73
CA ILE A 101 -14.76 2.69 1.96
C ILE A 101 -15.78 1.73 2.57
N ALA A 102 -16.32 2.10 3.72
CA ALA A 102 -17.44 1.44 4.35
C ALA A 102 -18.69 2.30 4.24
N TYR A 103 -19.83 1.66 4.16
CA TYR A 103 -21.14 2.30 4.25
C TYR A 103 -21.78 1.89 5.57
N LEU A 104 -22.34 2.87 6.27
CA LEU A 104 -22.94 2.67 7.58
C LEU A 104 -24.45 2.80 7.52
N ASP A 105 -25.14 1.96 8.27
CA ASP A 105 -26.56 2.11 8.52
C ASP A 105 -26.77 3.33 9.45
N PRO A 106 -27.51 4.35 9.00
CA PRO A 106 -27.73 5.57 9.80
C PRO A 106 -28.47 5.33 11.11
N THR A 107 -29.13 4.17 11.28
CA THR A 107 -29.92 3.85 12.48
C THR A 107 -29.07 3.35 13.63
N ASN A 108 -28.04 2.54 13.32
CA ASN A 108 -27.25 1.84 14.33
C ASN A 108 -25.72 1.95 14.12
N ASN A 109 -25.28 2.72 13.10
CA ASN A 109 -23.89 2.92 12.74
C ASN A 109 -23.14 1.62 12.42
N SER A 110 -23.84 0.55 12.10
CA SER A 110 -23.20 -0.71 11.69
C SER A 110 -22.77 -0.68 10.22
N ILE A 111 -21.73 -1.43 9.89
CA ILE A 111 -21.25 -1.55 8.51
C ILE A 111 -22.25 -2.35 7.69
N VAL A 112 -22.69 -1.79 6.57
CA VAL A 112 -23.58 -2.44 5.60
C VAL A 112 -22.74 -3.23 4.60
N GLY A 113 -22.78 -4.54 4.68
CA GLY A 113 -22.04 -5.43 3.79
C GLY A 113 -20.54 -5.44 4.06
N THR A 114 -19.74 -5.63 3.02
CA THR A 114 -18.27 -5.68 3.12
C THR A 114 -17.69 -4.36 2.63
N PRO A 115 -16.78 -3.69 3.38
CA PRO A 115 -16.09 -2.49 2.93
C PRO A 115 -15.35 -2.71 1.61
N ILE A 116 -15.44 -1.74 0.72
CA ILE A 116 -14.84 -1.79 -0.61
C ILE A 116 -13.40 -1.31 -0.52
N ILE A 117 -12.45 -2.12 -0.98
CA ILE A 117 -11.06 -1.68 -1.12
C ILE A 117 -10.99 -0.68 -2.27
N THR A 118 -10.63 0.56 -1.94
CA THR A 118 -10.42 1.63 -2.92
C THR A 118 -8.99 1.66 -3.40
N PHE A 119 -8.05 1.47 -2.47
CA PHE A 119 -6.63 1.48 -2.80
C PHE A 119 -5.87 0.48 -1.92
N LYS A 120 -4.89 -0.17 -2.53
CA LYS A 120 -3.92 -1.02 -1.82
C LYS A 120 -2.55 -0.78 -2.43
N GLY A 121 -1.61 -0.38 -1.60
CA GLY A 121 -0.27 -0.06 -2.04
C GLY A 121 0.78 -0.28 -0.96
N LYS A 122 1.97 0.22 -1.24
CA LYS A 122 3.12 0.18 -0.33
C LYS A 122 3.66 1.57 -0.11
N ILE A 123 4.11 1.84 1.11
CA ILE A 123 4.76 3.10 1.47
C ILE A 123 6.09 3.20 0.71
N THR A 124 6.27 4.27 -0.04
CA THR A 124 7.49 4.59 -0.77
C THR A 124 8.32 5.66 -0.07
N GLY A 125 7.66 6.55 0.66
CA GLY A 125 8.30 7.64 1.37
C GLY A 125 7.38 8.31 2.37
N TYR A 126 7.90 9.30 3.04
CA TYR A 126 7.12 10.20 3.89
C TYR A 126 7.64 11.62 3.81
N THR A 127 6.75 12.58 4.00
CA THR A 127 7.05 14.00 4.09
C THR A 127 6.46 14.55 5.38
N VAL A 128 7.23 15.28 6.17
CA VAL A 128 6.74 15.98 7.36
C VAL A 128 6.64 17.45 7.03
N THR A 129 5.46 18.00 7.15
CA THR A 129 5.22 19.44 6.96
C THR A 129 4.80 20.03 8.31
N ASP A 130 5.63 20.94 8.80
CA ASP A 130 5.36 21.70 10.02
C ASP A 130 5.14 23.16 9.63
N ALA A 131 3.93 23.64 9.86
CA ALA A 131 3.54 25.02 9.65
C ALA A 131 3.01 25.62 10.96
N ARG A 132 2.97 26.93 11.06
CA ARG A 132 2.63 27.66 12.29
C ARG A 132 1.39 27.14 13.03
N ASN A 133 0.40 26.65 12.29
CA ASN A 133 -0.89 26.21 12.85
C ASN A 133 -1.25 24.75 12.51
N THR A 134 -0.43 24.06 11.72
CA THR A 134 -0.72 22.69 11.26
C THR A 134 0.57 21.89 11.15
N ALA A 135 0.55 20.69 11.68
CA ALA A 135 1.62 19.74 11.49
C ALA A 135 1.04 18.47 10.87
N THR A 136 1.58 18.04 9.73
CA THR A 136 1.09 16.89 8.98
C THR A 136 2.22 15.97 8.53
N ILE A 137 1.95 14.68 8.52
CA ILE A 137 2.80 13.67 7.90
C ILE A 137 2.08 13.19 6.65
N GLY A 138 2.68 13.41 5.50
CA GLY A 138 2.25 12.84 4.23
C GLY A 138 2.96 11.50 4.01
N LEU A 139 2.23 10.39 4.02
CA LEU A 139 2.76 9.10 3.60
C LEU A 139 2.53 8.93 2.10
N GLU A 140 3.61 8.78 1.37
CA GLU A 140 3.58 8.51 -0.07
C GLU A 140 3.38 7.01 -0.27
N ILE A 141 2.33 6.64 -1.02
CA ILE A 141 1.95 5.25 -1.23
C ILE A 141 1.86 5.02 -2.73
N ALA A 142 2.59 4.03 -3.22
CA ALA A 142 2.49 3.58 -4.61
C ALA A 142 1.69 2.27 -4.70
N SER A 143 0.97 2.11 -5.81
CA SER A 143 0.27 0.87 -6.10
C SER A 143 1.24 -0.30 -6.26
N SER A 144 0.75 -1.53 -6.19
CA SER A 144 1.57 -2.74 -6.37
C SER A 144 2.25 -2.81 -7.74
N PHE A 145 1.77 -2.05 -8.73
CA PHE A 145 2.40 -1.94 -10.05
C PHE A 145 3.78 -1.28 -10.02
N ALA A 146 4.12 -0.49 -8.99
CA ALA A 146 5.46 0.04 -8.78
C ALA A 146 6.54 -1.06 -8.69
N ASN A 147 6.17 -2.29 -8.34
CA ASN A 147 7.10 -3.40 -8.33
C ASN A 147 7.53 -3.87 -9.73
N PHE A 148 6.76 -3.57 -10.79
CA PHE A 148 7.12 -3.94 -12.16
C PHE A 148 8.29 -3.12 -12.70
N GLU A 149 8.47 -1.89 -12.22
CA GLU A 149 9.62 -1.06 -12.59
C GLU A 149 10.88 -1.38 -11.78
N LYS A 150 10.74 -2.21 -10.74
CA LYS A 150 11.86 -2.54 -9.88
C LYS A 150 12.85 -3.44 -10.62
N THR A 151 14.01 -2.88 -10.96
CA THR A 151 15.09 -3.64 -11.54
C THR A 151 15.55 -4.73 -10.56
N ASN A 152 15.44 -5.98 -10.96
CA ASN A 152 15.98 -7.08 -10.18
C ASN A 152 17.51 -7.01 -10.32
N GLY A 153 18.22 -6.65 -9.24
CA GLY A 153 19.70 -6.55 -9.21
C GLY A 153 20.43 -7.89 -9.33
N ARG A 154 19.73 -8.93 -9.75
CA ARG A 154 20.30 -10.26 -9.94
C ARG A 154 21.23 -10.27 -11.16
N ARG A 155 22.46 -10.65 -10.95
CA ARG A 155 23.45 -10.79 -12.02
C ARG A 155 23.34 -12.16 -12.69
N THR A 156 23.60 -12.20 -13.99
CA THR A 156 23.66 -13.43 -14.79
C THR A 156 25.03 -14.07 -14.62
N ASN A 157 25.26 -14.72 -13.49
CA ASN A 157 26.50 -15.44 -13.21
C ASN A 157 26.18 -16.73 -12.44
N GLU A 158 27.14 -17.65 -12.41
CA GLU A 158 27.02 -18.96 -11.76
C GLU A 158 26.53 -18.85 -10.31
N GLY A 159 27.18 -18.03 -9.47
CA GLY A 159 26.80 -17.90 -8.06
C GLY A 159 25.39 -17.37 -7.82
N SER A 160 24.86 -16.56 -8.75
CA SER A 160 23.49 -16.06 -8.68
C SER A 160 22.46 -17.16 -9.03
N PHE A 161 22.81 -18.05 -9.96
CA PHE A 161 21.96 -19.18 -10.36
C PHE A 161 21.99 -20.30 -9.32
N GLN A 162 23.18 -20.67 -8.85
CA GLN A 162 23.34 -21.73 -7.85
C GLN A 162 22.72 -21.41 -6.49
N ARG A 163 22.49 -20.13 -6.20
CA ARG A 163 21.78 -19.72 -4.98
C ARG A 163 20.34 -20.25 -4.92
N GLU A 164 19.66 -20.37 -6.06
CA GLU A 164 18.30 -20.91 -6.15
C GLU A 164 18.28 -22.36 -6.61
N HIS A 165 19.24 -22.74 -7.46
CA HIS A 165 19.39 -24.08 -8.03
C HIS A 165 20.82 -24.55 -7.83
N PRO A 166 21.19 -25.13 -6.67
CA PRO A 166 22.57 -25.46 -6.32
C PRO A 166 23.28 -26.41 -7.30
N SER A 167 22.51 -27.18 -8.08
CA SER A 167 23.04 -28.11 -9.09
C SER A 167 23.11 -27.53 -10.51
N ASP A 168 22.67 -26.30 -10.71
CA ASP A 168 22.65 -25.65 -12.03
C ASP A 168 24.06 -25.18 -12.43
N LYS A 169 24.55 -25.73 -13.54
CA LYS A 169 25.86 -25.39 -14.14
C LYS A 169 25.72 -24.60 -15.43
N SER A 170 24.53 -24.12 -15.77
CA SER A 170 24.29 -23.40 -17.04
C SER A 170 25.14 -22.15 -17.22
N MET A 171 25.61 -21.56 -16.12
CA MET A 171 26.44 -20.35 -16.10
C MET A 171 27.87 -20.58 -15.60
N GLU A 172 28.36 -21.85 -15.56
CA GLU A 172 29.69 -22.19 -15.08
C GLU A 172 30.81 -21.44 -15.83
N PHE A 173 30.63 -21.21 -17.13
CA PHE A 173 31.60 -20.52 -17.96
C PHE A 173 31.31 -19.03 -18.20
N SER A 174 30.32 -18.46 -17.56
CA SER A 174 29.89 -17.06 -17.78
C SER A 174 30.98 -16.01 -17.44
N HIS A 175 31.97 -16.38 -16.65
CA HIS A 175 33.08 -15.51 -16.24
C HIS A 175 34.37 -15.69 -17.09
N GLN A 176 34.35 -16.68 -17.98
CA GLN A 176 35.54 -16.94 -18.81
C GLN A 176 35.59 -15.94 -19.97
N THR A 177 36.78 -15.41 -20.19
CA THR A 177 37.04 -14.58 -21.35
C THR A 177 36.95 -15.45 -22.60
N ILE A 178 36.36 -14.92 -23.68
CA ILE A 178 36.32 -15.60 -24.99
C ILE A 178 37.73 -15.98 -25.37
N GLN A 179 38.02 -17.26 -25.46
CA GLN A 179 39.29 -17.76 -26.01
C GLN A 179 39.10 -17.93 -27.50
N ASP A 180 40.05 -17.37 -28.28
CA ASP A 180 40.07 -17.59 -29.71
C ASP A 180 40.41 -19.07 -29.97
N ILE A 181 39.41 -19.82 -30.41
CA ILE A 181 39.60 -21.21 -30.83
C ILE A 181 40.10 -21.19 -32.27
N LEU A 182 41.36 -21.45 -32.45
CA LEU A 182 41.95 -21.57 -33.76
C LEU A 182 41.58 -22.93 -34.38
N TRP A 183 40.56 -22.94 -35.25
CA TRP A 183 40.16 -24.09 -35.99
C TRP A 183 41.17 -24.42 -37.13
N GLY A 184 41.73 -25.62 -37.16
CA GLY A 184 42.50 -26.13 -38.28
C GLY A 184 43.99 -25.78 -38.29
N ARG A 185 44.61 -25.45 -37.16
CA ARG A 185 46.07 -25.42 -37.01
C ARG A 185 46.55 -26.77 -36.45
N THR A 186 47.12 -27.58 -37.32
CA THR A 186 47.99 -28.70 -36.96
C THR A 186 49.38 -28.17 -36.62
#